data_c2f3cd323db0efcfe67428ca70a6c166
#
_entry.id   c2f3cd323db0efcfe67428ca70a6c166
#
_cell.length_a   1.000
_cell.length_b   1.000
_cell.length_c   1.000
_cell.angle_alpha   90.00
_cell.angle_beta   90.00
_cell.angle_gamma   90.00
#
_symmetry.space_group_name_H-M   'P 1'
#
loop_
_entity.id
_entity.type
_entity.pdbx_description
1 polymer ?
#
loop_
_entity_poly.entity_id
_entity_poly.type
_entity_poly.pdbx_seq_one_letter_code
_entity_poly.pdbx_strand_id
1 'polypeptide(L)'
;ASVEDPAECLIIGLSCSGNSGNVIDCLHWGEEKGFSTFLISGSKSEALNDNIDELAIECQYFHTVEVSILMIFYDLIHRTGNHCPSIRQEKTRLADSPLRKSSDESWEPL
;
A
#
# COMPACT_ATOMS: atom_id res chain seq x y z
N ALA A 1 9.70 14.27 10.29
CA ALA A 1 11.06 14.12 9.78
C ALA A 1 11.30 15.10 8.63
N SER A 2 12.43 15.71 8.60
CA SER A 2 12.79 16.60 7.50
C SER A 2 13.20 15.79 6.28
N VAL A 3 12.74 16.20 5.13
CA VAL A 3 13.14 15.62 3.85
C VAL A 3 14.27 16.51 3.30
N GLU A 4 15.47 15.98 3.28
CA GLU A 4 16.61 16.73 2.79
C GLU A 4 16.65 16.84 1.27
N ASP A 5 16.27 15.74 0.57
CA ASP A 5 16.21 15.71 -0.88
C ASP A 5 14.84 15.18 -1.34
N PRO A 6 13.95 16.06 -1.80
CA PRO A 6 12.64 15.62 -2.30
C PRO A 6 12.70 14.57 -3.40
N ALA A 7 13.74 14.59 -4.23
CA ALA A 7 13.87 13.62 -5.33
C ALA A 7 14.08 12.19 -4.85
N GLU A 8 14.50 12.01 -3.59
CA GLU A 8 14.67 10.69 -2.99
C GLU A 8 13.40 10.16 -2.32
N CYS A 9 12.34 10.95 -2.31
CA CYS A 9 11.09 10.59 -1.66
C CYS A 9 9.98 10.42 -2.66
N LEU A 10 9.11 9.46 -2.39
CA LEU A 10 7.96 9.17 -3.20
C LEU A 10 6.68 9.44 -2.40
N ILE A 11 5.80 10.25 -2.97
CA ILE A 11 4.45 10.44 -2.43
C ILE A 11 3.50 9.56 -3.24
N ILE A 12 2.82 8.66 -2.56
CA ILE A 12 1.80 7.80 -3.18
C ILE A 12 0.44 8.25 -2.69
N GLY A 13 -0.40 8.69 -3.60
CA GLY A 13 -1.79 9.02 -3.32
C GLY A 13 -2.68 7.82 -3.57
N LEU A 14 -3.70 7.66 -2.74
CA LEU A 14 -4.69 6.61 -2.88
C LEU A 14 -6.07 7.25 -2.99
N SER A 15 -6.77 6.96 -4.08
CA SER A 15 -8.11 7.50 -4.30
C SER A 15 -8.96 6.51 -5.08
N CYS A 16 -10.04 6.02 -4.48
CA CYS A 16 -10.94 5.08 -5.15
C CYS A 16 -11.55 5.68 -6.42
N SER A 17 -11.96 6.95 -6.37
CA SER A 17 -12.53 7.62 -7.53
C SER A 17 -11.47 8.14 -8.51
N GLY A 18 -10.25 8.34 -8.04
CA GLY A 18 -9.20 9.02 -8.80
C GLY A 18 -9.33 10.54 -8.81
N ASN A 19 -10.36 11.08 -8.18
CA ASN A 19 -10.68 12.52 -8.24
C ASN A 19 -10.85 13.16 -6.86
N SER A 20 -10.34 12.53 -5.79
CA SER A 20 -10.39 13.11 -4.45
C SER A 20 -9.53 14.36 -4.38
N GLY A 21 -10.16 15.51 -4.16
CA GLY A 21 -9.50 16.81 -4.25
C GLY A 21 -8.29 16.95 -3.35
N ASN A 22 -8.39 16.48 -2.11
CA ASN A 22 -7.29 16.54 -1.16
C ASN A 22 -6.09 15.68 -1.59
N VAL A 23 -6.33 14.52 -2.19
CA VAL A 23 -5.26 13.64 -2.70
C VAL A 23 -4.62 14.28 -3.93
N ILE A 24 -5.41 14.75 -4.87
CA ILE A 24 -4.93 15.39 -6.10
C ILE A 24 -4.09 16.63 -5.76
N ASP A 25 -4.57 17.48 -4.87
CA ASP A 25 -3.87 18.70 -4.46
C ASP A 25 -2.53 18.36 -3.80
N CYS A 26 -2.49 17.32 -2.96
CA CYS A 26 -1.26 16.87 -2.33
C CYS A 26 -0.23 16.39 -3.37
N LEU A 27 -0.68 15.62 -4.37
CA LEU A 27 0.21 15.14 -5.43
C LEU A 27 0.72 16.28 -6.31
N HIS A 28 -0.12 17.23 -6.65
CA HIS A 28 0.30 18.42 -7.40
C HIS A 28 1.33 19.23 -6.63
N TRP A 29 1.08 19.42 -5.33
CA TRP A 29 2.04 20.10 -4.45
C TRP A 29 3.38 19.36 -4.43
N GLY A 30 3.35 18.04 -4.27
CA GLY A 30 4.56 17.22 -4.22
C GLY A 30 5.35 17.29 -5.52
N GLU A 31 4.65 17.23 -6.65
CA GLU A 31 5.29 17.32 -7.96
C GLU A 31 5.99 18.68 -8.15
N GLU A 32 5.33 19.77 -7.76
CA GLU A 32 5.94 21.10 -7.80
C GLU A 32 7.17 21.23 -6.91
N LYS A 33 7.22 20.51 -5.79
CA LYS A 33 8.34 20.53 -4.86
C LYS A 33 9.47 19.56 -5.20
N GLY A 34 9.34 18.82 -6.31
CA GLY A 34 10.36 17.90 -6.77
C GLY A 34 10.29 16.49 -6.21
N PHE A 35 9.22 16.15 -5.51
CA PHE A 35 8.96 14.78 -5.07
C PHE A 35 8.58 13.89 -6.25
N SER A 36 8.96 12.62 -6.20
CA SER A 36 8.35 11.63 -7.07
C SER A 36 6.93 11.39 -6.59
N THR A 37 5.99 11.34 -7.52
CA THR A 37 4.57 11.25 -7.20
C THR A 37 3.89 10.15 -7.99
N PHE A 38 2.95 9.48 -7.36
CA PHE A 38 2.23 8.36 -7.95
C PHE A 38 0.82 8.28 -7.39
N LEU A 39 -0.15 8.03 -8.23
CA LEU A 39 -1.54 7.81 -7.81
C LEU A 39 -1.95 6.37 -8.07
N ILE A 40 -2.52 5.73 -7.07
CA ILE A 40 -3.23 4.46 -7.25
C ILE A 40 -4.72 4.71 -7.05
N SER A 41 -5.50 4.38 -8.05
CA SER A 41 -6.92 4.72 -8.08
C SER A 41 -7.78 3.56 -8.56
N GLY A 42 -9.07 3.63 -8.27
CA GLY A 42 -10.05 2.68 -8.79
C GLY A 42 -10.46 3.01 -10.21
N SER A 43 -10.32 4.25 -10.62
CA SER A 43 -10.59 4.67 -11.97
C SER A 43 -9.64 5.80 -12.35
N LYS A 44 -9.36 5.93 -13.63
CA LYS A 44 -8.41 6.93 -14.11
C LYS A 44 -8.86 8.33 -13.71
N SER A 45 -7.92 9.11 -13.14
CA SER A 45 -8.20 10.47 -12.72
C SER A 45 -8.37 11.40 -13.92
N GLU A 46 -9.36 12.27 -13.86
CA GLU A 46 -9.56 13.33 -14.85
C GLU A 46 -8.88 14.63 -14.44
N ALA A 47 -8.55 14.76 -13.15
CA ALA A 47 -8.01 15.99 -12.57
C ALA A 47 -6.50 15.96 -12.38
N LEU A 48 -5.86 14.79 -12.54
CA LEU A 48 -4.46 14.63 -12.30
C LEU A 48 -3.61 15.22 -13.43
N ASN A 49 -2.53 15.91 -13.05
CA ASN A 49 -1.56 16.43 -14.00
C ASN A 49 -0.86 15.28 -14.73
N ASP A 50 -0.63 15.43 -16.03
CA ASP A 50 0.01 14.40 -16.88
C ASP A 50 1.43 14.04 -16.45
N ASN A 51 2.08 14.88 -15.66
CA ASN A 51 3.42 14.62 -15.14
C ASN A 51 3.44 13.62 -13.98
N ILE A 52 2.28 13.25 -13.45
CA ILE A 52 2.15 12.35 -12.32
C ILE A 52 1.74 10.98 -12.83
N ASP A 53 2.50 9.96 -12.47
CA ASP A 53 2.19 8.60 -12.86
C ASP A 53 0.96 8.06 -12.11
N GLU A 54 0.19 7.22 -12.77
CA GLU A 54 -1.04 6.69 -12.25
C GLU A 54 -1.20 5.21 -12.57
N LEU A 55 -1.64 4.46 -11.58
CA LEU A 55 -2.12 3.09 -11.77
C LEU A 55 -3.61 3.06 -11.45
N ALA A 56 -4.43 2.92 -12.48
CA ALA A 56 -5.88 2.78 -12.31
C ALA A 56 -6.26 1.29 -12.34
N ILE A 57 -6.90 0.84 -11.26
CA ILE A 57 -7.30 -0.58 -11.12
C ILE A 57 -8.50 -0.90 -12.01
N GLU A 58 -9.25 0.12 -12.41
CA GLU A 58 -10.44 0.00 -13.28
C GLU A 58 -11.51 -0.89 -12.65
N CYS A 59 -11.88 -0.57 -11.43
CA CYS A 59 -12.92 -1.28 -10.69
C CYS A 59 -13.91 -0.29 -10.08
N GLN A 60 -15.19 -0.65 -10.10
CA GLN A 60 -16.27 0.21 -9.60
C GLN A 60 -16.61 -0.01 -8.13
N TYR A 61 -16.04 -1.03 -7.49
CA TYR A 61 -16.36 -1.40 -6.12
C TYR A 61 -15.27 -0.98 -5.16
N PHE A 62 -15.62 -0.18 -4.15
CA PHE A 62 -14.66 0.32 -3.17
C PHE A 62 -13.86 -0.78 -2.49
N HIS A 63 -14.54 -1.83 -2.02
CA HIS A 63 -13.86 -2.92 -1.31
C HIS A 63 -12.85 -3.65 -2.18
N THR A 64 -13.15 -3.84 -3.47
CA THR A 64 -12.22 -4.47 -4.39
C THR A 64 -11.00 -3.61 -4.63
N VAL A 65 -11.20 -2.29 -4.79
CA VAL A 65 -10.10 -1.33 -4.95
C VAL A 65 -9.21 -1.33 -3.71
N GLU A 66 -9.80 -1.24 -2.52
CA GLU A 66 -9.06 -1.19 -1.27
C GLU A 66 -8.24 -2.46 -1.03
N VAL A 67 -8.81 -3.63 -1.27
CA VAL A 67 -8.08 -4.91 -1.14
C VAL A 67 -6.97 -5.00 -2.17
N SER A 68 -7.22 -4.57 -3.40
CA SER A 68 -6.21 -4.59 -4.47
C SER A 68 -5.04 -3.67 -4.13
N ILE A 69 -5.30 -2.48 -3.57
CA ILE A 69 -4.26 -1.56 -3.12
C ILE A 69 -3.39 -2.22 -2.04
N LEU A 70 -4.03 -2.87 -1.08
CA LEU A 70 -3.31 -3.56 0.00
C LEU A 70 -2.40 -4.65 -0.55
N MET A 71 -2.88 -5.44 -1.50
CA MET A 71 -2.08 -6.47 -2.17
C MET A 71 -0.88 -5.88 -2.92
N ILE A 72 -1.09 -4.76 -3.61
CA ILE A 72 -0.03 -4.06 -4.32
C ILE A 72 1.05 -3.62 -3.35
N PHE A 73 0.69 -3.03 -2.21
CA PHE A 73 1.65 -2.59 -1.21
C PHE A 73 2.45 -3.74 -0.62
N TYR A 74 1.82 -4.85 -0.30
CA TYR A 74 2.53 -6.02 0.20
C TYR A 74 3.52 -6.56 -0.83
N ASP A 75 3.12 -6.60 -2.10
CA ASP A 75 4.00 -7.03 -3.17
C ASP A 75 5.20 -6.09 -3.33
N LEU A 76 4.96 -4.78 -3.28
CA LEU A 76 6.03 -3.78 -3.35
C LEU A 76 7.01 -3.90 -2.19
N ILE A 77 6.50 -4.06 -0.97
CA ILE A 77 7.35 -4.25 0.21
C ILE A 77 8.24 -5.49 0.02
N HIS A 78 7.66 -6.57 -0.46
CA HIS A 78 8.40 -7.80 -0.69
C HIS A 78 9.47 -7.63 -1.78
N ARG A 79 9.12 -6.97 -2.88
CA ARG A 79 10.04 -6.72 -4.01
C ARG A 79 11.19 -5.79 -3.65
N THR A 80 11.03 -4.92 -2.67
CA THR A 80 12.08 -4.01 -2.21
C THR A 80 13.04 -4.67 -1.21
N GLY A 81 12.93 -5.97 -1.00
CA GLY A 81 13.83 -6.71 -0.13
C GLY A 81 13.40 -6.78 1.33
N ASN A 82 12.25 -6.22 1.66
CA ASN A 82 11.69 -6.34 3.01
C ASN A 82 10.87 -7.62 3.12
N HIS A 83 10.77 -8.12 4.34
CA HIS A 83 10.07 -9.38 4.57
C HIS A 83 8.70 -9.16 5.19
N CYS A 84 7.69 -9.70 4.52
CA CYS A 84 6.40 -9.91 5.15
C CYS A 84 6.41 -11.31 5.78
N PRO A 85 5.91 -11.48 7.01
CA PRO A 85 5.87 -12.80 7.63
C PRO A 85 5.05 -13.78 6.78
N SER A 86 5.59 -14.98 6.58
CA SER A 86 4.86 -16.03 5.89
C SER A 86 3.97 -16.78 6.88
N ILE A 87 2.97 -17.48 6.37
CA ILE A 87 2.13 -18.33 7.19
C ILE A 87 2.97 -19.39 7.92
N ARG A 88 3.97 -19.91 7.26
CA ARG A 88 4.87 -20.91 7.86
C ARG A 88 5.66 -20.32 9.04
N GLN A 89 6.20 -19.12 8.90
CA GLN A 89 6.91 -18.44 9.99
C GLN A 89 5.99 -18.15 11.16
N GLU A 90 4.77 -17.71 10.89
CA GLU A 90 3.77 -17.44 11.91
C GLU A 90 3.38 -18.70 12.67
N LYS A 91 3.20 -19.82 11.98
CA LYS A 91 2.94 -21.11 12.61
C LYS A 91 4.08 -21.53 13.56
N THR A 92 5.31 -21.34 13.15
CA THR A 92 6.47 -21.65 13.98
C THR A 92 6.49 -20.78 15.24
N ARG A 93 6.25 -19.48 15.08
CA ARG A 93 6.20 -18.54 16.21
C ARG A 93 5.11 -18.90 17.21
N LEU A 94 3.94 -19.24 16.72
CA LEU A 94 2.81 -19.65 17.57
C LEU A 94 3.05 -20.98 18.26
N ALA A 95 3.74 -21.91 17.60
CA ALA A 95 4.06 -23.20 18.20
C ALA A 95 4.96 -23.06 19.43
N ASP A 96 5.80 -22.02 19.49
CA ASP A 96 6.69 -21.75 20.62
C ASP A 96 6.05 -20.87 21.69
N SER A 97 4.82 -20.40 21.47
CA SER A 97 4.16 -19.52 22.43
C SER A 97 3.64 -20.30 23.65
N PRO A 98 3.62 -19.67 24.84
CA PRO A 98 3.04 -20.28 26.03
C PRO A 98 1.56 -20.66 25.85
N LEU A 99 0.82 -19.87 25.07
CA LEU A 99 -0.58 -20.16 24.79
C LEU A 99 -0.73 -21.46 24.00
N ARG A 100 0.13 -21.65 23.03
CA ARG A 100 0.15 -22.88 22.23
C ARG A 100 0.44 -24.09 23.12
N LYS A 101 1.41 -23.95 24.02
CA LYS A 101 1.82 -25.06 24.91
C LYS A 101 0.74 -25.40 25.94
N SER A 102 -0.07 -24.44 26.34
CA SER A 102 -1.14 -24.67 27.31
C SER A 102 -2.44 -25.10 26.66
N SER A 103 -2.56 -24.97 25.35
CA SER A 103 -3.77 -25.34 24.65
C SER A 103 -3.73 -26.80 24.22
N ASP A 104 -4.89 -27.32 23.95
CA ASP A 104 -5.06 -28.68 23.45
C ASP A 104 -4.37 -28.85 22.11
N GLU A 105 -3.99 -30.09 21.83
CA GLU A 105 -3.41 -30.51 20.58
C GLU A 105 -4.31 -30.26 19.37
N SER A 106 -5.59 -30.03 19.61
CA SER A 106 -6.55 -29.70 18.55
C SER A 106 -6.38 -28.28 18.00
N TRP A 107 -5.56 -27.42 18.65
CA TRP A 107 -5.33 -26.08 18.15
C TRP A 107 -4.49 -26.10 16.88
N GLU A 108 -5.00 -25.55 15.80
CA GLU A 108 -4.29 -25.46 14.53
C GLU A 108 -4.13 -24.01 14.10
N PRO A 109 -2.89 -23.56 13.87
CA PRO A 109 -2.68 -22.23 13.29
C PRO A 109 -3.12 -22.18 11.83
N LEU A 110 -3.66 -21.07 11.46
CA LEU A 110 -4.08 -20.81 10.08
C LEU A 110 -2.88 -20.60 9.15
#